data_c925a740ce000f24167f472e9cadaa04
#
_entry.id   c925a740ce000f24167f472e9cadaa04
#
_cell.length_a   1.000
_cell.length_b   1.000
_cell.length_c   1.000
_cell.angle_alpha   90.00
_cell.angle_beta   90.00
_cell.angle_gamma   90.00
#
_symmetry.space_group_name_H-M   'P 1'
#
loop_
_entity.id
_entity.type
_entity.pdbx_description
1 polymer ?
#
loop_
_entity_poly.entity_id
_entity_poly.type
_entity_poly.pdbx_seq_one_letter_code
_entity_poly.pdbx_strand_id
1 'polypeptide(L)'
;MINSKELLEYTKNLSILFVEDHDELRTSTDAILKNFFKVVTSAENGQEALKSYLNYPQENDGKFYDIVLTDIKMPKMDGVELTKNIYEINPSQALIVLSAFDESKYLLPLINLGIEQFLKKPLDFQELLKILLKTSKKITNNTPNSTTDTIKLNESFTYNRDSKSLVNNKENIYLTKYEIIFIQLLTTNLGKIYSNEDIVTNYLKFDETIDAQNIRKLVSKLRKKLPEDSLESIYGIGYRFIPFYE
;
A
#
# COMPACT_ATOMS: atom_id res chain seq x y z
N MET A 1 25.99 7.96 0.62
CA MET A 1 25.76 7.63 -0.80
C MET A 1 25.10 6.27 -0.88
N ILE A 2 24.08 6.14 -1.73
CA ILE A 2 23.42 4.85 -1.96
C ILE A 2 24.33 3.95 -2.77
N ASN A 3 24.32 2.67 -2.44
CA ASN A 3 24.98 1.66 -3.24
C ASN A 3 24.11 1.34 -4.47
N SER A 4 24.47 1.89 -5.64
CA SER A 4 23.76 1.67 -6.91
C SER A 4 23.67 0.19 -7.31
N LYS A 5 24.64 -0.64 -6.88
CA LYS A 5 24.61 -2.09 -7.10
C LYS A 5 23.50 -2.75 -6.30
N GLU A 6 23.34 -2.33 -5.05
CA GLU A 6 22.26 -2.82 -4.18
C GLU A 6 20.88 -2.42 -4.75
N LEU A 7 20.71 -1.16 -5.18
CA LEU A 7 19.46 -0.74 -5.81
C LEU A 7 19.14 -1.59 -7.04
N LEU A 8 20.10 -1.77 -7.94
CA LEU A 8 19.92 -2.57 -9.15
C LEU A 8 19.53 -4.02 -8.82
N GLU A 9 20.11 -4.62 -7.77
CA GLU A 9 19.77 -5.98 -7.35
C GLU A 9 18.27 -6.13 -7.05
N TYR A 10 17.66 -5.13 -6.37
CA TYR A 10 16.25 -5.17 -5.98
C TYR A 10 15.28 -4.66 -7.06
N THR A 11 15.76 -3.89 -8.06
CA THR A 11 14.89 -3.24 -9.05
C THR A 11 14.94 -3.83 -10.45
N LYS A 12 16.01 -4.57 -10.80
CA LYS A 12 16.26 -5.10 -12.16
C LYS A 12 15.15 -5.96 -12.75
N ASN A 13 14.26 -6.51 -11.93
CA ASN A 13 13.12 -7.32 -12.36
C ASN A 13 11.78 -6.60 -12.17
N LEU A 14 11.79 -5.38 -11.63
CA LEU A 14 10.59 -4.62 -11.33
C LEU A 14 10.23 -3.66 -12.47
N SER A 15 8.96 -3.30 -12.50
CA SER A 15 8.36 -2.33 -13.40
C SER A 15 7.94 -1.07 -12.64
N ILE A 16 8.10 0.09 -13.27
CA ILE A 16 7.69 1.38 -12.70
C ILE A 16 6.91 2.21 -13.71
N LEU A 17 5.79 2.78 -13.25
CA LEU A 17 5.06 3.84 -13.96
C LEU A 17 5.44 5.17 -13.34
N PHE A 18 6.03 6.06 -14.11
CA PHE A 18 6.45 7.40 -13.70
C PHE A 18 5.57 8.47 -14.35
N VAL A 19 5.03 9.39 -13.54
CA VAL A 19 4.08 10.41 -14.01
C VAL A 19 4.54 11.79 -13.58
N GLU A 20 4.85 12.64 -14.56
CA GLU A 20 5.38 13.99 -14.38
C GLU A 20 5.02 14.83 -15.60
N ASP A 21 4.41 16.00 -15.42
CA ASP A 21 4.00 16.87 -16.53
C ASP A 21 5.14 17.71 -17.08
N HIS A 22 6.17 18.00 -16.27
CA HIS A 22 7.32 18.78 -16.72
C HIS A 22 8.29 17.94 -17.57
N ASP A 23 8.37 18.22 -18.86
CA ASP A 23 9.10 17.43 -19.86
C ASP A 23 10.57 17.15 -19.53
N GLU A 24 11.32 18.18 -19.10
CA GLU A 24 12.75 18.03 -18.79
C GLU A 24 12.97 17.12 -17.57
N LEU A 25 12.15 17.30 -16.53
CA LEU A 25 12.21 16.48 -15.32
C LEU A 25 11.79 15.05 -15.65
N ARG A 26 10.72 14.87 -16.45
CA ARG A 26 10.26 13.55 -16.88
C ARG A 26 11.34 12.83 -17.68
N THR A 27 11.93 13.47 -18.66
CA THR A 27 12.96 12.88 -19.53
C THR A 27 14.22 12.50 -18.73
N SER A 28 14.70 13.40 -17.87
CA SER A 28 15.91 13.14 -17.07
C SER A 28 15.70 12.05 -16.03
N THR A 29 14.55 12.04 -15.36
CA THR A 29 14.21 11.01 -14.37
C THR A 29 13.96 9.65 -15.05
N ASP A 30 13.25 9.61 -16.17
CA ASP A 30 13.04 8.40 -16.97
C ASP A 30 14.36 7.74 -17.37
N ALA A 31 15.33 8.55 -17.86
CA ALA A 31 16.66 8.06 -18.21
C ALA A 31 17.41 7.46 -17.02
N ILE A 32 17.25 8.02 -15.83
CA ILE A 32 17.84 7.47 -14.60
C ILE A 32 17.14 6.16 -14.20
N LEU A 33 15.81 6.11 -14.22
CA LEU A 33 15.02 4.93 -13.84
C LEU A 33 15.31 3.73 -14.75
N LYS A 34 15.52 3.96 -16.04
CA LYS A 34 15.89 2.91 -17.02
C LYS A 34 17.21 2.20 -16.73
N ASN A 35 18.09 2.80 -15.91
CA ASN A 35 19.31 2.13 -15.49
C ASN A 35 19.07 1.09 -14.38
N PHE A 36 17.90 1.12 -13.75
CA PHE A 36 17.62 0.28 -12.58
C PHE A 36 16.43 -0.67 -12.80
N PHE A 37 15.39 -0.25 -13.49
CA PHE A 37 14.15 -1.02 -13.64
C PHE A 37 14.10 -1.78 -14.96
N LYS A 38 13.46 -2.97 -14.94
CA LYS A 38 13.22 -3.77 -16.13
C LYS A 38 12.31 -3.08 -17.13
N VAL A 39 11.25 -2.45 -16.63
CA VAL A 39 10.27 -1.71 -17.41
C VAL A 39 10.06 -0.35 -16.78
N VAL A 40 10.19 0.70 -17.58
CA VAL A 40 9.88 2.09 -17.21
C VAL A 40 8.88 2.61 -18.21
N THR A 41 7.70 2.98 -17.75
CA THR A 41 6.68 3.68 -18.54
C THR A 41 6.53 5.08 -17.97
N SER A 42 6.62 6.11 -18.83
CA SER A 42 6.45 7.49 -18.42
C SER A 42 5.18 8.07 -19.03
N ALA A 43 4.45 8.88 -18.25
CA ALA A 43 3.24 9.59 -18.70
C ALA A 43 3.32 11.07 -18.31
N GLU A 44 2.71 11.95 -19.11
CA GLU A 44 2.74 13.41 -18.89
C GLU A 44 1.58 13.94 -18.03
N ASN A 45 0.61 13.09 -17.68
CA ASN A 45 -0.54 13.44 -16.84
C ASN A 45 -1.21 12.18 -16.28
N GLY A 46 -2.05 12.35 -15.26
CA GLY A 46 -2.72 11.25 -14.61
C GLY A 46 -3.66 10.44 -15.51
N GLN A 47 -4.27 11.08 -16.52
CA GLN A 47 -5.18 10.39 -17.44
C GLN A 47 -4.45 9.36 -18.33
N GLU A 48 -3.29 9.76 -18.86
CA GLU A 48 -2.43 8.85 -19.64
C GLU A 48 -1.83 7.77 -18.76
N ALA A 49 -1.42 8.13 -17.55
CA ALA A 49 -0.93 7.18 -16.56
C ALA A 49 -1.97 6.13 -16.22
N LEU A 50 -3.22 6.53 -15.94
CA LEU A 50 -4.31 5.59 -15.63
C LEU A 50 -4.60 4.66 -16.81
N LYS A 51 -4.60 5.18 -18.04
CA LYS A 51 -4.74 4.36 -19.25
C LYS A 51 -3.61 3.34 -19.38
N SER A 52 -2.37 3.74 -19.16
CA SER A 52 -1.21 2.84 -19.18
C SER A 52 -1.30 1.80 -18.06
N TYR A 53 -1.74 2.21 -16.86
CA TYR A 53 -1.93 1.32 -15.72
C TYR A 53 -2.96 0.23 -15.97
N LEU A 54 -4.09 0.57 -16.59
CA LEU A 54 -5.17 -0.38 -16.92
C LEU A 54 -4.81 -1.34 -18.05
N ASN A 55 -3.99 -0.91 -19.00
CA ASN A 55 -3.59 -1.74 -20.14
C ASN A 55 -2.42 -2.67 -19.80
N TYR A 56 -1.55 -2.30 -18.88
CA TYR A 56 -0.34 -3.04 -18.54
C TYR A 56 -0.58 -4.51 -18.18
N PRO A 57 -1.61 -4.89 -17.38
CA PRO A 57 -1.90 -6.28 -17.05
C PRO A 57 -2.22 -7.15 -18.26
N GLN A 58 -2.76 -6.59 -19.34
CA GLN A 58 -3.12 -7.34 -20.55
C GLN A 58 -1.88 -7.88 -21.28
N GLU A 59 -0.73 -7.21 -21.14
CA GLU A 59 0.54 -7.56 -21.77
C GLU A 59 1.53 -8.23 -20.79
N ASN A 60 1.18 -8.28 -19.49
CA ASN A 60 2.08 -8.71 -18.42
C ASN A 60 1.46 -9.73 -17.46
N ASP A 61 0.81 -10.77 -18.02
CA ASP A 61 0.25 -11.89 -17.24
C ASP A 61 -0.67 -11.48 -16.08
N GLY A 62 -1.45 -10.43 -16.27
CA GLY A 62 -2.37 -9.89 -15.26
C GLY A 62 -1.71 -9.10 -14.13
N LYS A 63 -0.40 -8.83 -14.21
CA LYS A 63 0.33 -8.08 -13.19
C LYS A 63 0.28 -6.60 -13.46
N PHE A 64 0.02 -5.80 -12.43
CA PHE A 64 0.18 -4.35 -12.46
C PHE A 64 1.65 -3.92 -12.35
N TYR A 65 1.94 -2.62 -12.55
CA TYR A 65 3.26 -2.09 -12.25
C TYR A 65 3.62 -2.33 -10.79
N ASP A 66 4.89 -2.65 -10.54
CA ASP A 66 5.36 -2.89 -9.17
C ASP A 66 5.40 -1.59 -8.36
N ILE A 67 5.75 -0.47 -8.98
CA ILE A 67 5.80 0.86 -8.35
C ILE A 67 5.12 1.88 -9.26
N VAL A 68 4.37 2.81 -8.66
CA VAL A 68 3.90 4.03 -9.30
C VAL A 68 4.58 5.22 -8.62
N LEU A 69 5.22 6.07 -9.38
CA LEU A 69 5.82 7.33 -8.94
C LEU A 69 5.11 8.48 -9.65
N THR A 70 4.43 9.36 -8.91
CA THR A 70 3.60 10.41 -9.51
C THR A 70 3.82 11.77 -8.89
N ASP A 71 3.80 12.82 -9.71
CA ASP A 71 3.60 14.18 -9.22
C ASP A 71 2.17 14.39 -8.74
N ILE A 72 1.95 15.40 -7.89
CA ILE A 72 0.62 15.80 -7.42
C ILE A 72 -0.06 16.70 -8.46
N LYS A 73 0.60 17.78 -8.87
CA LYS A 73 0.01 18.78 -9.76
C LYS A 73 0.29 18.48 -11.22
N MET A 74 -0.71 18.01 -11.92
CA MET A 74 -0.63 17.72 -13.34
C MET A 74 -1.93 18.14 -14.04
N PRO A 75 -1.88 18.45 -15.35
CA PRO A 75 -3.06 18.76 -16.13
C PRO A 75 -3.95 17.51 -16.34
N LYS A 76 -5.19 17.71 -16.73
CA LYS A 76 -6.21 16.69 -17.05
C LYS A 76 -6.66 15.87 -15.82
N MET A 77 -5.77 15.15 -15.19
CA MET A 77 -5.99 14.39 -13.95
C MET A 77 -4.78 14.59 -13.05
N ASP A 78 -4.99 15.06 -11.83
CA ASP A 78 -3.94 15.27 -10.85
C ASP A 78 -3.52 13.96 -10.16
N GLY A 79 -2.40 14.01 -9.42
CA GLY A 79 -1.85 12.82 -8.74
C GLY A 79 -2.72 12.30 -7.62
N VAL A 80 -3.57 13.13 -7.01
CA VAL A 80 -4.51 12.69 -5.95
C VAL A 80 -5.63 11.84 -6.56
N GLU A 81 -6.22 12.32 -7.65
CA GLU A 81 -7.25 11.61 -8.39
C GLU A 81 -6.70 10.32 -9.01
N LEU A 82 -5.50 10.37 -9.60
CA LEU A 82 -4.82 9.19 -10.12
C LEU A 82 -4.61 8.14 -9.02
N THR A 83 -4.08 8.54 -7.87
CA THR A 83 -3.85 7.67 -6.71
C THR A 83 -5.14 6.99 -6.25
N LYS A 84 -6.23 7.77 -6.16
CA LYS A 84 -7.54 7.24 -5.77
C LYS A 84 -8.01 6.17 -6.74
N ASN A 85 -7.98 6.44 -8.04
CA ASN A 85 -8.39 5.49 -9.08
C ASN A 85 -7.53 4.21 -9.04
N ILE A 86 -6.20 4.34 -8.86
CA ILE A 86 -5.31 3.18 -8.76
C ILE A 86 -5.65 2.33 -7.53
N TYR A 87 -5.89 2.95 -6.37
CA TYR A 87 -6.24 2.21 -5.15
C TYR A 87 -7.64 1.58 -5.16
N GLU A 88 -8.58 2.11 -5.94
CA GLU A 88 -9.86 1.45 -6.20
C GLU A 88 -9.68 0.13 -6.97
N ILE A 89 -8.66 0.05 -7.83
CA ILE A 89 -8.33 -1.13 -8.65
C ILE A 89 -7.41 -2.08 -7.90
N ASN A 90 -6.35 -1.55 -7.31
CA ASN A 90 -5.31 -2.31 -6.59
C ASN A 90 -4.96 -1.60 -5.27
N PRO A 91 -5.65 -1.92 -4.16
CA PRO A 91 -5.41 -1.29 -2.85
C PRO A 91 -4.01 -1.52 -2.28
N SER A 92 -3.26 -2.50 -2.80
CA SER A 92 -1.89 -2.84 -2.35
C SER A 92 -0.80 -2.23 -3.22
N GLN A 93 -1.15 -1.36 -4.19
CA GLN A 93 -0.18 -0.74 -5.08
C GLN A 93 0.87 0.07 -4.30
N ALA A 94 2.15 -0.24 -4.52
CA ALA A 94 3.24 0.60 -4.02
C ALA A 94 3.26 1.92 -4.81
N LEU A 95 2.98 3.03 -4.09
CA LEU A 95 2.85 4.34 -4.69
C LEU A 95 3.72 5.35 -3.93
N ILE A 96 4.48 6.13 -4.69
CA ILE A 96 5.37 7.20 -4.21
C ILE A 96 4.89 8.51 -4.83
N VAL A 97 4.75 9.54 -4.00
CA VAL A 97 4.25 10.84 -4.45
C VAL A 97 5.36 11.89 -4.40
N LEU A 98 5.53 12.63 -5.50
CA LEU A 98 6.36 13.83 -5.55
C LEU A 98 5.51 15.03 -5.15
N SER A 99 5.99 15.84 -4.19
CA SER A 99 5.23 16.98 -3.64
C SER A 99 6.07 18.24 -3.57
N ALA A 100 5.55 19.36 -4.07
CA ALA A 100 6.10 20.68 -3.84
C ALA A 100 5.76 21.19 -2.42
N PHE A 101 6.50 22.19 -1.94
CA PHE A 101 6.37 22.73 -0.58
C PHE A 101 4.99 23.34 -0.29
N ASP A 102 4.33 23.89 -1.30
CA ASP A 102 3.03 24.57 -1.19
C ASP A 102 1.81 23.64 -1.32
N GLU A 103 2.03 22.33 -1.37
CA GLU A 103 1.01 21.31 -1.64
C GLU A 103 0.47 20.61 -0.41
N SER A 104 0.70 21.18 0.79
CA SER A 104 0.28 20.58 2.07
C SER A 104 -1.22 20.21 2.12
N LYS A 105 -2.08 20.95 1.41
CA LYS A 105 -3.52 20.63 1.32
C LYS A 105 -3.84 19.30 0.63
N TYR A 106 -2.93 18.80 -0.22
CA TYR A 106 -3.08 17.52 -0.92
C TYR A 106 -2.49 16.35 -0.15
N LEU A 107 -1.58 16.63 0.80
CA LEU A 107 -0.92 15.58 1.58
C LEU A 107 -1.90 14.83 2.48
N LEU A 108 -2.84 15.53 3.14
CA LEU A 108 -3.83 14.89 4.00
C LEU A 108 -4.71 13.88 3.25
N PRO A 109 -5.32 14.21 2.08
CA PRO A 109 -6.03 13.22 1.28
C PRO A 109 -5.19 12.00 0.90
N LEU A 110 -3.92 12.21 0.54
CA LEU A 110 -3.01 11.13 0.15
C LEU A 110 -2.60 10.25 1.34
N ILE A 111 -2.34 10.85 2.51
CA ILE A 111 -2.08 10.10 3.76
C ILE A 111 -3.30 9.26 4.13
N ASN A 112 -4.50 9.81 3.98
CA ASN A 112 -5.76 9.11 4.24
C ASN A 112 -6.00 7.93 3.27
N LEU A 113 -5.48 8.03 2.05
CA LEU A 113 -5.46 6.91 1.09
C LEU A 113 -4.41 5.85 1.44
N GLY A 114 -3.54 6.10 2.43
CA GLY A 114 -2.52 5.15 2.87
C GLY A 114 -1.16 5.32 2.20
N ILE A 115 -0.91 6.46 1.54
CA ILE A 115 0.42 6.77 0.99
C ILE A 115 1.40 6.99 2.13
N GLU A 116 2.45 6.19 2.17
CA GLU A 116 3.51 6.27 3.19
C GLU A 116 4.80 6.94 2.67
N GLN A 117 4.94 7.10 1.34
CA GLN A 117 6.16 7.55 0.71
C GLN A 117 5.93 8.84 -0.06
N PHE A 118 6.49 9.92 0.47
CA PHE A 118 6.48 11.24 -0.15
C PHE A 118 7.92 11.71 -0.40
N LEU A 119 8.14 12.29 -1.56
CA LEU A 119 9.38 12.94 -1.95
C LEU A 119 9.14 14.42 -2.20
N LYS A 120 9.97 15.25 -1.62
CA LYS A 120 9.86 16.71 -1.76
C LYS A 120 10.53 17.17 -3.06
N LYS A 121 9.87 18.10 -3.77
CA LYS A 121 10.50 18.86 -4.86
C LYS A 121 11.24 20.10 -4.30
N PRO A 122 12.40 20.52 -4.84
CA PRO A 122 13.06 19.95 -6.03
C PRO A 122 13.60 18.55 -5.77
N LEU A 123 13.52 17.68 -6.78
CA LEU A 123 13.83 16.27 -6.66
C LEU A 123 15.31 16.05 -6.35
N ASP A 124 15.60 15.55 -5.15
CA ASP A 124 16.91 15.02 -4.81
C ASP A 124 17.00 13.55 -5.26
N PHE A 125 17.82 13.30 -6.26
CA PHE A 125 17.99 11.96 -6.81
C PHE A 125 18.56 10.96 -5.80
N GLN A 126 19.36 11.37 -4.83
CA GLN A 126 19.85 10.47 -3.79
C GLN A 126 18.69 10.04 -2.86
N GLU A 127 17.78 10.95 -2.57
CA GLU A 127 16.59 10.66 -1.79
C GLU A 127 15.60 9.78 -2.57
N LEU A 128 15.39 10.07 -3.86
CA LEU A 128 14.58 9.23 -4.75
C LEU A 128 15.11 7.79 -4.76
N LEU A 129 16.42 7.60 -5.00
CA LEU A 129 17.02 6.26 -5.03
C LEU A 129 16.90 5.54 -3.68
N LYS A 130 16.96 6.26 -2.53
CA LYS A 130 16.72 5.70 -1.19
C LYS A 130 15.31 5.15 -1.04
N ILE A 131 14.32 5.94 -1.44
CA ILE A 131 12.93 5.56 -1.33
C ILE A 131 12.63 4.40 -2.28
N LEU A 132 13.14 4.43 -3.51
CA LEU A 132 13.03 3.32 -4.46
C LEU A 132 13.65 2.02 -3.90
N LEU A 133 14.84 2.08 -3.32
CA LEU A 133 15.47 0.92 -2.68
C LEU A 133 14.62 0.37 -1.52
N LYS A 134 14.14 1.26 -0.64
CA LYS A 134 13.27 0.87 0.48
C LYS A 134 11.98 0.21 0.00
N THR A 135 11.34 0.80 -1.01
CA THR A 135 10.09 0.28 -1.57
C THR A 135 10.33 -1.05 -2.30
N SER A 136 11.39 -1.14 -3.11
CA SER A 136 11.72 -2.37 -3.85
C SER A 136 12.08 -3.51 -2.91
N LYS A 137 12.80 -3.25 -1.81
CA LYS A 137 13.05 -4.25 -0.76
C LYS A 137 11.75 -4.77 -0.14
N LYS A 138 10.78 -3.90 0.14
CA LYS A 138 9.46 -4.33 0.62
C LYS A 138 8.77 -5.25 -0.40
N ILE A 139 8.78 -4.88 -1.68
CA ILE A 139 8.16 -5.66 -2.76
C ILE A 139 8.83 -7.03 -2.93
N THR A 140 10.18 -7.07 -3.01
CA THR A 140 10.94 -8.30 -3.25
C THR A 140 11.00 -9.22 -2.03
N ASN A 141 11.00 -8.66 -0.82
CA ASN A 141 10.91 -9.43 0.41
C ASN A 141 9.49 -9.97 0.67
N ASN A 142 8.46 -9.39 0.03
CA ASN A 142 7.08 -9.90 0.02
C ASN A 142 6.85 -11.02 -1.01
N THR A 143 7.89 -11.49 -1.75
CA THR A 143 7.84 -12.83 -2.35
C THR A 143 7.72 -13.87 -1.23
N PRO A 144 7.00 -14.99 -1.41
CA PRO A 144 6.51 -15.87 -0.33
C PRO A 144 7.55 -16.56 0.54
N ASN A 145 8.75 -16.00 0.67
CA ASN A 145 9.87 -16.54 1.47
C ASN A 145 10.38 -15.62 2.60
N SER A 146 9.76 -14.46 2.89
CA SER A 146 10.13 -13.67 4.06
C SER A 146 9.11 -13.81 5.19
N THR A 147 9.48 -14.53 6.21
CA THR A 147 8.70 -15.00 7.36
C THR A 147 8.34 -13.93 8.41
N THR A 148 8.53 -12.63 8.18
CA THR A 148 8.49 -11.64 9.26
C THR A 148 7.22 -10.81 9.37
N ASP A 149 6.39 -10.71 8.32
CA ASP A 149 5.18 -9.86 8.35
C ASP A 149 3.87 -10.59 8.01
N THR A 150 3.95 -11.89 7.77
CA THR A 150 2.78 -12.73 7.53
C THR A 150 2.38 -13.42 8.82
N ILE A 151 1.16 -13.18 9.26
CA ILE A 151 0.56 -13.87 10.41
C ILE A 151 -0.16 -15.11 9.88
N LYS A 152 0.27 -16.26 10.36
CA LYS A 152 -0.45 -17.52 10.14
C LYS A 152 -1.65 -17.57 11.09
N LEU A 153 -2.84 -17.71 10.53
CA LEU A 153 -4.09 -17.73 11.29
C LEU A 153 -4.59 -19.16 11.54
N ASN A 154 -4.26 -20.07 10.61
CA ASN A 154 -4.33 -21.53 10.70
C ASN A 154 -3.53 -22.13 9.55
N GLU A 155 -3.69 -23.42 9.24
CA GLU A 155 -2.94 -24.11 8.18
C GLU A 155 -3.20 -23.52 6.78
N SER A 156 -4.38 -22.97 6.52
CA SER A 156 -4.79 -22.45 5.21
C SER A 156 -4.89 -20.94 5.12
N PHE A 157 -5.05 -20.25 6.27
CA PHE A 157 -5.24 -18.81 6.33
C PHE A 157 -3.99 -18.07 6.76
N THR A 158 -3.64 -17.04 5.98
CA THR A 158 -2.57 -16.11 6.31
C THR A 158 -3.03 -14.66 6.14
N TYR A 159 -2.57 -13.78 7.01
CA TYR A 159 -2.74 -12.33 6.87
C TYR A 159 -1.37 -11.67 6.73
N ASN A 160 -1.18 -10.96 5.64
CA ASN A 160 0.03 -10.17 5.41
C ASN A 160 -0.22 -8.72 5.85
N ARG A 161 0.58 -8.22 6.80
CA ARG A 161 0.43 -6.87 7.38
C ARG A 161 0.79 -5.78 6.39
N ASP A 162 1.81 -5.99 5.57
CA ASP A 162 2.30 -4.98 4.62
C ASP A 162 1.33 -4.78 3.47
N SER A 163 0.93 -5.88 2.82
CA SER A 163 -0.04 -5.84 1.71
C SER A 163 -1.49 -5.74 2.20
N LYS A 164 -1.74 -5.84 3.53
CA LYS A 164 -3.08 -5.80 4.15
C LYS A 164 -4.03 -6.85 3.55
N SER A 165 -3.48 -7.95 3.06
CA SER A 165 -4.20 -9.01 2.36
C SER A 165 -4.45 -10.22 3.26
N LEU A 166 -5.67 -10.74 3.18
CA LEU A 166 -6.08 -12.01 3.81
C LEU A 166 -6.15 -13.07 2.71
N VAL A 167 -5.48 -14.19 2.92
CA VAL A 167 -5.41 -15.28 1.94
C VAL A 167 -5.88 -16.58 2.60
N ASN A 168 -6.72 -17.35 1.90
CA ASN A 168 -7.13 -18.71 2.26
C ASN A 168 -6.79 -19.64 1.09
N ASN A 169 -5.96 -20.67 1.31
CA ASN A 169 -5.55 -21.63 0.29
C ASN A 169 -5.08 -20.97 -1.03
N LYS A 170 -4.29 -19.89 -0.94
CA LYS A 170 -3.79 -19.07 -2.07
C LYS A 170 -4.85 -18.17 -2.75
N GLU A 171 -6.09 -18.17 -2.29
CA GLU A 171 -7.14 -17.26 -2.76
C GLU A 171 -7.21 -16.01 -1.88
N ASN A 172 -7.22 -14.83 -2.49
CA ASN A 172 -7.37 -13.56 -1.77
C ASN A 172 -8.82 -13.39 -1.31
N ILE A 173 -8.99 -13.09 -0.02
CA ILE A 173 -10.28 -12.72 0.56
C ILE A 173 -10.38 -11.20 0.58
N TYR A 174 -11.38 -10.67 -0.09
CA TYR A 174 -11.62 -9.23 -0.11
C TYR A 174 -11.96 -8.69 1.28
N LEU A 175 -11.21 -7.67 1.69
CA LEU A 175 -11.45 -6.89 2.92
C LEU A 175 -11.87 -5.47 2.55
N THR A 176 -12.91 -4.96 3.21
CA THR A 176 -13.30 -3.55 3.11
C THR A 176 -12.30 -2.66 3.87
N LYS A 177 -12.28 -1.35 3.59
CA LYS A 177 -11.45 -0.37 4.31
C LYS A 177 -11.60 -0.49 5.83
N TYR A 178 -12.82 -0.59 6.34
CA TYR A 178 -13.10 -0.76 7.77
C TYR A 178 -12.52 -2.06 8.33
N GLU A 179 -12.64 -3.16 7.60
CA GLU A 179 -12.07 -4.46 8.02
C GLU A 179 -10.55 -4.42 8.04
N ILE A 180 -9.93 -3.76 7.07
CA ILE A 180 -8.47 -3.56 7.02
C ILE A 180 -7.98 -2.76 8.22
N ILE A 181 -8.58 -1.60 8.52
CA ILE A 181 -8.22 -0.76 9.67
C ILE A 181 -8.33 -1.55 10.99
N PHE A 182 -9.38 -2.34 11.12
CA PHE A 182 -9.61 -3.17 12.32
C PHE A 182 -8.56 -4.26 12.49
N ILE A 183 -8.30 -5.05 11.43
CA ILE A 183 -7.29 -6.12 11.47
C ILE A 183 -5.89 -5.52 11.70
N GLN A 184 -5.55 -4.40 11.05
CA GLN A 184 -4.27 -3.72 11.28
C GLN A 184 -4.07 -3.36 12.74
N LEU A 185 -5.08 -2.79 13.42
CA LEU A 185 -4.99 -2.48 14.83
C LEU A 185 -4.74 -3.73 15.67
N LEU A 186 -5.57 -4.78 15.48
CA LEU A 186 -5.48 -6.00 16.29
C LEU A 186 -4.19 -6.78 16.06
N THR A 187 -3.59 -6.63 14.88
CA THR A 187 -2.35 -7.31 14.52
C THR A 187 -1.09 -6.50 14.87
N THR A 188 -1.22 -5.24 15.31
CA THR A 188 -0.08 -4.44 15.79
C THR A 188 0.63 -5.12 16.94
N ASN A 189 -0.13 -5.64 17.91
CA ASN A 189 0.37 -6.45 19.01
C ASN A 189 -0.54 -7.66 19.18
N LEU A 190 -0.14 -8.80 18.64
CA LEU A 190 -0.91 -10.04 18.71
C LEU A 190 -1.17 -10.46 20.16
N GLY A 191 -2.40 -10.91 20.43
CA GLY A 191 -2.84 -11.32 21.76
C GLY A 191 -3.23 -10.15 22.69
N LYS A 192 -2.88 -8.89 22.35
CA LYS A 192 -3.34 -7.72 23.10
C LYS A 192 -4.85 -7.53 22.91
N ILE A 193 -5.54 -7.18 24.01
CA ILE A 193 -6.94 -6.78 23.98
C ILE A 193 -7.02 -5.29 23.67
N TYR A 194 -7.81 -4.93 22.67
CA TYR A 194 -8.12 -3.55 22.32
C TYR A 194 -9.56 -3.23 22.71
N SER A 195 -9.73 -2.19 23.51
CA SER A 195 -11.04 -1.72 23.95
C SER A 195 -11.82 -1.06 22.79
N ASN A 196 -13.14 -0.86 22.99
CA ASN A 196 -13.91 -0.07 22.02
C ASN A 196 -13.35 1.35 21.86
N GLU A 197 -12.79 1.96 22.92
CA GLU A 197 -12.18 3.28 22.89
C GLU A 197 -10.89 3.29 22.06
N ASP A 198 -10.04 2.26 22.23
CA ASP A 198 -8.84 2.08 21.40
C ASP A 198 -9.20 1.97 19.93
N ILE A 199 -10.26 1.20 19.61
CA ILE A 199 -10.73 1.00 18.25
C ILE A 199 -11.23 2.32 17.67
N VAL A 200 -12.14 3.02 18.36
CA VAL A 200 -12.65 4.32 17.92
C VAL A 200 -11.52 5.33 17.69
N THR A 201 -10.59 5.42 18.63
CA THR A 201 -9.41 6.31 18.52
C THR A 201 -8.53 5.95 17.34
N ASN A 202 -8.39 4.65 17.03
CA ASN A 202 -7.62 4.22 15.87
C ASN A 202 -8.31 4.59 14.55
N TYR A 203 -9.63 4.47 14.44
CA TYR A 203 -10.38 4.87 13.24
C TYR A 203 -10.26 6.36 12.96
N LEU A 204 -10.25 7.20 14.00
CA LEU A 204 -10.03 8.65 13.85
C LEU A 204 -8.68 9.01 13.20
N LYS A 205 -7.64 8.17 13.36
CA LYS A 205 -6.35 8.38 12.68
C LYS A 205 -6.42 8.20 11.16
N PHE A 206 -7.49 7.57 10.67
CA PHE A 206 -7.77 7.34 9.25
C PHE A 206 -8.93 8.21 8.75
N ASP A 207 -9.30 9.25 9.52
CA ASP A 207 -10.48 10.12 9.29
C ASP A 207 -11.80 9.35 9.13
N GLU A 208 -11.88 8.20 9.81
CA GLU A 208 -13.08 7.37 9.87
C GLU A 208 -13.68 7.41 11.27
N THR A 209 -15.01 7.26 11.34
CA THR A 209 -15.74 7.16 12.60
C THR A 209 -16.43 5.82 12.70
N ILE A 210 -16.38 5.23 13.89
CA ILE A 210 -17.09 3.97 14.18
C ILE A 210 -17.64 4.01 15.60
N ASP A 211 -18.86 3.57 15.80
CA ASP A 211 -19.47 3.42 17.11
C ASP A 211 -19.48 1.97 17.59
N ALA A 212 -19.79 1.73 18.85
CA ALA A 212 -19.79 0.40 19.46
C ALA A 212 -20.75 -0.59 18.76
N GLN A 213 -21.86 -0.11 18.18
CA GLN A 213 -22.79 -0.97 17.46
C GLN A 213 -22.20 -1.41 16.11
N ASN A 214 -21.55 -0.48 15.41
CA ASN A 214 -20.90 -0.76 14.13
C ASN A 214 -19.66 -1.62 14.30
N ILE A 215 -18.91 -1.50 15.42
CA ILE A 215 -17.83 -2.42 15.79
C ILE A 215 -18.35 -3.85 15.90
N ARG A 216 -19.48 -4.07 16.60
CA ARG A 216 -20.09 -5.42 16.73
C ARG A 216 -20.49 -6.01 15.37
N LYS A 217 -21.10 -5.18 14.49
CA LYS A 217 -21.46 -5.60 13.13
C LYS A 217 -20.23 -5.95 12.29
N LEU A 218 -19.17 -5.14 12.42
CA LEU A 218 -17.90 -5.35 11.74
C LEU A 218 -17.26 -6.68 12.18
N VAL A 219 -17.17 -6.93 13.46
CA VAL A 219 -16.65 -8.18 14.03
C VAL A 219 -17.45 -9.39 13.55
N SER A 220 -18.78 -9.28 13.54
CA SER A 220 -19.66 -10.36 13.02
C SER A 220 -19.41 -10.65 11.53
N LYS A 221 -19.14 -9.63 10.71
CA LYS A 221 -18.79 -9.81 9.29
C LYS A 221 -17.40 -10.40 9.13
N LEU A 222 -16.42 -9.92 9.89
CA LEU A 222 -15.04 -10.42 9.85
C LEU A 222 -14.93 -11.88 10.24
N ARG A 223 -15.67 -12.32 11.24
CA ARG A 223 -15.70 -13.74 11.65
C ARG A 223 -16.15 -14.70 10.54
N LYS A 224 -16.92 -14.23 9.56
CA LYS A 224 -17.31 -15.03 8.39
C LYS A 224 -16.19 -15.15 7.36
N LYS A 225 -15.17 -14.29 7.45
CA LYS A 225 -14.03 -14.23 6.53
C LYS A 225 -12.75 -14.79 7.13
N LEU A 226 -12.70 -14.89 8.43
CA LEU A 226 -11.54 -15.34 9.21
C LEU A 226 -11.75 -16.80 9.65
N PRO A 227 -10.67 -17.52 9.96
CA PRO A 227 -10.79 -18.84 10.60
C PRO A 227 -11.50 -18.72 11.96
N GLU A 228 -12.17 -19.79 12.34
CA GLU A 228 -12.80 -19.90 13.64
C GLU A 228 -11.75 -19.65 14.75
N ASP A 229 -12.14 -18.98 15.82
CA ASP A 229 -11.31 -18.64 16.98
C ASP A 229 -10.16 -17.64 16.76
N SER A 230 -9.89 -17.18 15.55
CA SER A 230 -8.83 -16.17 15.31
C SER A 230 -9.16 -14.77 15.84
N LEU A 231 -10.46 -14.44 15.98
CA LEU A 231 -10.95 -13.16 16.49
C LEU A 231 -11.84 -13.34 17.69
N GLU A 232 -11.30 -13.07 18.87
CA GLU A 232 -11.97 -13.24 20.16
C GLU A 232 -12.60 -11.94 20.66
N SER A 233 -13.79 -12.05 21.24
CA SER A 233 -14.44 -10.97 22.00
C SER A 233 -14.28 -11.23 23.49
N ILE A 234 -13.70 -10.28 24.22
CA ILE A 234 -13.61 -10.33 25.68
C ILE A 234 -14.75 -9.48 26.23
N TYR A 235 -15.70 -10.14 26.88
CA TYR A 235 -16.92 -9.51 27.38
C TYR A 235 -16.63 -8.29 28.26
N GLY A 236 -17.25 -7.17 27.94
CA GLY A 236 -17.09 -5.90 28.65
C GLY A 236 -15.74 -5.18 28.47
N ILE A 237 -14.78 -5.77 27.76
CA ILE A 237 -13.42 -5.21 27.60
C ILE A 237 -13.14 -4.83 26.15
N GLY A 238 -13.23 -5.78 25.21
CA GLY A 238 -12.88 -5.47 23.81
C GLY A 238 -12.62 -6.72 22.97
N TYR A 239 -11.67 -6.60 22.04
CA TYR A 239 -11.37 -7.64 21.05
C TYR A 239 -9.87 -7.91 20.99
N ARG A 240 -9.49 -9.16 20.67
CA ARG A 240 -8.10 -9.53 20.38
C ARG A 240 -8.01 -10.47 19.19
N PHE A 241 -6.85 -10.46 18.57
CA PHE A 241 -6.49 -11.39 17.52
C PHE A 241 -5.61 -12.49 18.09
N ILE A 242 -5.98 -13.75 17.85
CA ILE A 242 -5.24 -14.91 18.35
C ILE A 242 -4.42 -15.48 17.20
N PRO A 243 -3.07 -15.46 17.28
CA PRO A 243 -2.23 -16.11 16.28
C PRO A 243 -2.34 -17.63 16.43
N PHE A 244 -2.17 -18.32 15.32
CA PHE A 244 -2.03 -19.76 15.33
C PHE A 244 -0.61 -20.13 15.79
N TYR A 245 -0.54 -20.93 16.85
CA TYR A 245 0.70 -21.54 17.32
C TYR A 245 0.69 -23.00 16.89
N GLU A 246 1.75 -23.43 16.21
CA GLU A 246 2.00 -24.86 15.93
C GLU A 246 2.39 -25.61 17.18
#